data_37572a19f8bd1e8619db72ef166fcd03
#
_entry.id   37572a19f8bd1e8619db72ef166fcd03
#
_cell.length_a   1.000
_cell.length_b   1.000
_cell.length_c   1.000
_cell.angle_alpha   90.00
_cell.angle_beta   90.00
_cell.angle_gamma   90.00
#
_symmetry.space_group_name_H-M   'P 1'
#
loop_
_entity.id
_entity.type
_entity.pdbx_description
1 polymer ?
#
loop_
_entity_poly.entity_id
_entity_poly.type
_entity_poly.pdbx_seq_one_letter_code
_entity_poly.pdbx_strand_id
1 'polypeptide(L)'
;MITSMQNKTVKELLKLKQKKYRKDYYLVETNHLVEEAIKAKQTDLIISTEPVDLGVENLVVSKEIMEKLASTKTPQPIMARCFIQKDKKLVDGKRYLILDYLQDPGNIGTLIRTALAFGIDQVILSNECVDLYNDKLLRSMQGAHFHLSCLYGDLKKLFLL
;
A
#
# COMPACT_ATOMS: atom_id res chain seq x y z
N MET A 1 19.40 14.77 8.73
CA MET A 1 19.43 13.80 7.61
C MET A 1 20.13 12.52 8.08
N ILE A 2 19.52 11.36 7.84
CA ILE A 2 20.08 10.05 8.20
C ILE A 2 20.88 9.51 7.01
N THR A 3 22.12 9.12 7.25
CA THR A 3 23.04 8.56 6.23
C THR A 3 23.43 7.11 6.53
N SER A 4 23.19 6.64 7.77
CA SER A 4 23.61 5.31 8.21
C SER A 4 22.53 4.26 7.96
N MET A 5 22.86 3.22 7.21
CA MET A 5 22.04 2.01 7.05
C MET A 5 21.84 1.23 8.37
N GLN A 6 22.66 1.51 9.40
CA GLN A 6 22.53 0.89 10.72
C GLN A 6 21.48 1.56 11.60
N ASN A 7 20.93 2.70 11.16
CA ASN A 7 19.86 3.38 11.88
C ASN A 7 18.66 2.44 12.09
N LYS A 8 18.10 2.42 13.30
CA LYS A 8 17.01 1.52 13.70
C LYS A 8 15.79 1.68 12.80
N THR A 9 15.35 2.92 12.58
CA THR A 9 14.18 3.22 11.75
C THR A 9 14.39 2.78 10.29
N VAL A 10 15.59 3.03 9.73
CA VAL A 10 15.93 2.57 8.37
C VAL A 10 15.86 1.05 8.26
N LYS A 11 16.38 0.31 9.26
CA LYS A 11 16.27 -1.15 9.28
C LYS A 11 14.83 -1.64 9.35
N GLU A 12 13.99 -0.98 10.13
CA GLU A 12 12.56 -1.31 10.22
C GLU A 12 11.85 -1.06 8.89
N LEU A 13 12.11 0.08 8.23
CA LEU A 13 11.56 0.38 6.91
C LEU A 13 11.99 -0.63 5.84
N LEU A 14 13.27 -1.03 5.83
CA LEU A 14 13.79 -2.04 4.90
C LEU A 14 13.10 -3.40 5.06
N LYS A 15 12.72 -3.79 6.27
CA LYS A 15 11.97 -5.03 6.51
C LYS A 15 10.62 -5.02 5.82
N LEU A 16 9.97 -3.86 5.67
CA LEU A 16 8.66 -3.74 5.04
C LEU A 16 8.66 -4.13 3.54
N LYS A 17 9.82 -4.22 2.90
CA LYS A 17 9.94 -4.78 1.54
C LYS A 17 9.53 -6.26 1.48
N GLN A 18 9.57 -6.98 2.59
CA GLN A 18 9.20 -8.39 2.68
C GLN A 18 7.82 -8.56 3.32
N LYS A 19 6.92 -9.31 2.69
CA LYS A 19 5.54 -9.57 3.14
C LYS A 19 5.47 -9.99 4.62
N LYS A 20 6.37 -10.87 5.09
CA LYS A 20 6.37 -11.41 6.46
C LYS A 20 6.50 -10.35 7.56
N TYR A 21 7.06 -9.18 7.23
CA TYR A 21 7.23 -8.08 8.19
C TYR A 21 6.15 -7.01 8.07
N ARG A 22 5.31 -7.04 7.02
CA ARG A 22 4.18 -6.12 6.85
C ARG A 22 3.00 -6.54 7.72
N LYS A 23 3.09 -6.30 9.01
CA LYS A 23 2.02 -6.58 9.98
C LYS A 23 1.12 -5.37 10.21
N ASP A 24 1.74 -4.20 10.39
CA ASP A 24 1.07 -2.96 10.74
C ASP A 24 1.25 -1.88 9.68
N TYR A 25 2.34 -1.99 8.91
CA TYR A 25 2.75 -0.97 7.96
C TYR A 25 3.18 -1.56 6.62
N TYR A 26 3.09 -0.73 5.58
CA TYR A 26 3.68 -0.94 4.27
C TYR A 26 4.24 0.38 3.72
N LEU A 27 4.99 0.33 2.63
CA LEU A 27 5.55 1.52 1.99
C LEU A 27 4.84 1.80 0.67
N VAL A 28 4.63 3.08 0.38
CA VAL A 28 4.25 3.56 -0.94
C VAL A 28 5.34 4.47 -1.48
N GLU A 29 5.55 4.38 -2.79
CA GLU A 29 6.52 5.18 -3.54
C GLU A 29 5.77 6.10 -4.49
N THR A 30 6.37 7.19 -4.88
CA THR A 30 5.88 8.22 -5.78
C THR A 30 5.11 9.35 -5.10
N ASN A 31 5.29 10.57 -5.61
CA ASN A 31 4.58 11.75 -5.12
C ASN A 31 3.07 11.54 -5.07
N HIS A 32 2.51 10.98 -6.14
CA HIS A 32 1.07 10.73 -6.23
C HIS A 32 0.56 9.83 -5.10
N LEU A 33 1.22 8.68 -4.85
CA LEU A 33 0.78 7.76 -3.79
C LEU A 33 0.97 8.34 -2.39
N VAL A 34 2.02 9.14 -2.19
CA VAL A 34 2.25 9.86 -0.94
C VAL A 34 1.15 10.89 -0.70
N GLU A 35 0.78 11.68 -1.70
CA GLU A 35 -0.33 12.64 -1.61
C GLU A 35 -1.66 11.95 -1.29
N GLU A 36 -1.97 10.84 -1.97
CA GLU A 36 -3.19 10.07 -1.71
C GLU A 36 -3.20 9.47 -0.29
N ALA A 37 -2.07 8.98 0.20
CA ALA A 37 -1.94 8.49 1.58
C ALA A 37 -2.18 9.58 2.62
N ILE A 38 -1.66 10.79 2.38
CA ILE A 38 -1.87 11.95 3.26
C ILE A 38 -3.35 12.38 3.24
N LYS A 39 -3.96 12.53 2.07
CA LYS A 39 -5.39 12.88 1.91
C LYS A 39 -6.28 11.88 2.63
N ALA A 40 -5.97 10.60 2.52
CA ALA A 40 -6.69 9.52 3.19
C ALA A 40 -6.38 9.40 4.70
N LYS A 41 -5.42 10.17 5.22
CA LYS A 41 -4.93 10.09 6.62
C LYS A 41 -4.44 8.68 6.99
N GLN A 42 -3.81 8.01 6.05
CA GLN A 42 -3.34 6.63 6.22
C GLN A 42 -1.81 6.51 6.30
N THR A 43 -1.13 7.59 6.62
CA THR A 43 0.33 7.62 6.81
C THR A 43 0.70 8.35 8.09
N ASP A 44 1.78 7.91 8.71
CA ASP A 44 2.36 8.53 9.91
C ASP A 44 3.79 9.00 9.71
N LEU A 45 4.43 8.64 8.60
CA LEU A 45 5.82 8.97 8.33
C LEU A 45 6.07 9.17 6.85
N ILE A 46 6.58 10.33 6.51
CA ILE A 46 7.11 10.64 5.18
C ILE A 46 8.62 10.42 5.20
N ILE A 47 9.15 9.72 4.22
CA ILE A 47 10.59 9.52 4.01
C ILE A 47 10.97 10.32 2.76
N SER A 48 11.94 11.21 2.88
CA SER A 48 12.35 12.08 1.77
C SER A 48 13.86 12.31 1.75
N THR A 49 14.40 12.75 0.61
CA THR A 49 15.82 13.12 0.50
C THR A 49 16.09 14.57 0.91
N GLU A 50 15.05 15.38 0.98
CA GLU A 50 15.09 16.78 1.42
C GLU A 50 13.98 17.04 2.43
N PRO A 51 14.11 18.00 3.35
CA PRO A 51 13.06 18.34 4.29
C PRO A 51 11.77 18.74 3.57
N VAL A 52 10.63 18.18 4.00
CA VAL A 52 9.30 18.54 3.52
C VAL A 52 8.36 18.75 4.72
N ASP A 53 7.46 19.71 4.61
CA ASP A 53 6.40 19.95 5.58
C ASP A 53 5.05 19.63 4.94
N LEU A 54 4.55 18.46 5.23
CA LEU A 54 3.27 17.93 4.70
C LEU A 54 2.26 17.63 5.82
N GLY A 55 2.50 18.18 7.02
CA GLY A 55 1.66 17.94 8.20
C GLY A 55 1.78 16.52 8.78
N VAL A 56 2.83 15.78 8.40
CA VAL A 56 3.16 14.43 8.84
C VAL A 56 4.63 14.39 9.23
N GLU A 57 5.01 13.55 10.18
CA GLU A 57 6.43 13.38 10.56
C GLU A 57 7.29 13.11 9.33
N ASN A 58 8.42 13.82 9.21
CA ASN A 58 9.33 13.69 8.09
C ASN A 58 10.70 13.14 8.51
N LEU A 59 11.09 12.04 7.91
CA LEU A 59 12.40 11.41 8.04
C LEU A 59 13.26 11.73 6.82
N VAL A 60 14.22 12.61 6.97
CA VAL A 60 15.15 12.96 5.88
C VAL A 60 16.29 11.95 5.84
N VAL A 61 16.46 11.29 4.69
CA VAL A 61 17.45 10.23 4.45
C VAL A 61 18.36 10.57 3.26
N SER A 62 19.54 9.94 3.19
CA SER A 62 20.40 10.07 2.02
C SER A 62 19.79 9.41 0.77
N LYS A 63 20.25 9.82 -0.41
CA LYS A 63 19.85 9.20 -1.69
C LYS A 63 20.13 7.70 -1.72
N GLU A 64 21.24 7.27 -1.14
CA GLU A 64 21.61 5.85 -1.04
C GLU A 64 20.58 5.03 -0.22
N ILE A 65 20.10 5.60 0.89
CA ILE A 65 19.05 4.95 1.70
C ILE A 65 17.74 4.92 0.91
N MET A 66 17.38 6.02 0.24
CA MET A 66 16.17 6.09 -0.58
C MET A 66 16.21 5.01 -1.69
N GLU A 67 17.31 4.86 -2.40
CA GLU A 67 17.50 3.83 -3.43
C GLU A 67 17.37 2.40 -2.87
N LYS A 68 17.84 2.17 -1.64
CA LYS A 68 17.70 0.85 -0.98
C LYS A 68 16.26 0.56 -0.52
N LEU A 69 15.53 1.59 -0.10
CA LEU A 69 14.13 1.47 0.29
C LEU A 69 13.23 1.25 -0.93
N ALA A 70 13.53 1.91 -2.03
CA ALA A 70 12.71 1.85 -3.23
C ALA A 70 12.71 0.45 -3.89
N SER A 71 11.64 0.16 -4.62
CA SER A 71 11.50 -1.00 -5.49
C SER A 71 11.71 -0.66 -6.96
N THR A 72 11.65 0.63 -7.31
CA THR A 72 11.88 1.15 -8.66
C THR A 72 13.37 1.42 -8.91
N LYS A 73 13.80 1.32 -10.18
CA LYS A 73 15.20 1.57 -10.57
C LYS A 73 15.59 3.05 -10.43
N THR A 74 14.63 3.94 -10.67
CA THR A 74 14.80 5.41 -10.53
C THR A 74 13.76 5.91 -9.54
N PRO A 75 14.05 5.85 -8.23
CA PRO A 75 13.12 6.26 -7.21
C PRO A 75 12.87 7.76 -7.25
N GLN A 76 11.65 8.15 -6.96
CA GLN A 76 11.35 9.54 -6.62
C GLN A 76 11.91 9.86 -5.23
N PRO A 77 12.19 11.14 -4.93
CA PRO A 77 12.85 11.53 -3.68
C PRO A 77 11.92 11.47 -2.45
N ILE A 78 10.79 10.77 -2.56
CA ILE A 78 9.78 10.69 -1.50
C ILE A 78 9.07 9.34 -1.46
N MET A 79 8.77 8.90 -0.25
CA MET A 79 7.98 7.70 0.08
C MET A 79 7.13 7.98 1.31
N ALA A 80 6.11 7.14 1.55
CA ALA A 80 5.36 7.17 2.80
C ALA A 80 5.25 5.77 3.42
N ARG A 81 5.27 5.74 4.76
CA ARG A 81 4.89 4.57 5.54
C ARG A 81 3.41 4.67 5.84
N CYS A 82 2.65 3.68 5.40
CA CYS A 82 1.19 3.66 5.52
C CYS A 82 0.73 2.56 6.47
N PHE A 83 -0.42 2.77 7.12
CA PHE A 83 -1.05 1.81 8.01
C PHE A 83 -1.73 0.68 7.24
N ILE A 84 -1.56 -0.56 7.69
CA ILE A 84 -2.38 -1.70 7.25
C ILE A 84 -3.68 -1.68 8.05
N GLN A 85 -4.80 -1.54 7.37
CA GLN A 85 -6.12 -1.63 8.00
C GLN A 85 -6.49 -3.09 8.25
N LYS A 86 -6.50 -3.51 9.51
CA LYS A 86 -6.71 -4.91 9.93
C LYS A 86 -8.19 -5.29 10.09
N ASP A 87 -9.04 -4.35 10.45
CA ASP A 87 -10.42 -4.63 10.88
C ASP A 87 -11.45 -4.50 9.75
N LYS A 88 -11.02 -4.72 8.51
CA LYS A 88 -11.94 -4.73 7.37
C LYS A 88 -12.83 -5.95 7.41
N LYS A 89 -14.13 -5.72 7.49
CA LYS A 89 -15.16 -6.76 7.49
C LYS A 89 -16.03 -6.66 6.24
N LEU A 90 -16.57 -7.78 5.82
CA LEU A 90 -17.64 -7.80 4.82
C LEU A 90 -18.85 -7.05 5.38
N VAL A 91 -19.41 -6.13 4.60
CA VAL A 91 -20.58 -5.34 4.96
C VAL A 91 -21.75 -5.77 4.10
N ASP A 92 -22.80 -6.31 4.70
CA ASP A 92 -23.98 -6.79 3.98
C ASP A 92 -24.69 -5.67 3.19
N GLY A 93 -25.39 -6.07 2.12
CA GLY A 93 -26.17 -5.16 1.28
C GLY A 93 -25.35 -4.23 0.41
N LYS A 94 -24.07 -4.53 0.19
CA LYS A 94 -23.14 -3.79 -0.64
C LYS A 94 -22.92 -4.46 -2.00
N ARG A 95 -22.31 -3.70 -2.93
CA ARG A 95 -21.86 -4.22 -4.23
C ARG A 95 -20.40 -4.64 -4.09
N TYR A 96 -20.11 -5.86 -4.46
CA TYR A 96 -18.79 -6.44 -4.33
C TYR A 96 -18.16 -6.71 -5.69
N LEU A 97 -16.86 -6.50 -5.81
CA LEU A 97 -16.02 -7.13 -6.82
C LEU A 97 -15.26 -8.29 -6.15
N ILE A 98 -15.44 -9.48 -6.66
CA ILE A 98 -14.75 -10.68 -6.15
C ILE A 98 -13.64 -11.04 -7.13
N LEU A 99 -12.42 -11.15 -6.60
CA LEU A 99 -11.23 -11.54 -7.34
C LEU A 99 -10.77 -12.90 -6.83
N ASP A 100 -10.88 -13.92 -7.67
CA ASP A 100 -10.52 -15.28 -7.30
C ASP A 100 -9.26 -15.72 -8.04
N TYR A 101 -8.25 -16.13 -7.26
CA TYR A 101 -7.00 -16.71 -7.74
C TYR A 101 -6.18 -15.83 -8.72
N LEU A 102 -6.32 -14.52 -8.67
CA LEU A 102 -5.61 -13.61 -9.56
C LEU A 102 -4.18 -13.35 -9.06
N GLN A 103 -3.21 -13.48 -9.96
CA GLN A 103 -1.79 -13.39 -9.65
C GLN A 103 -1.09 -12.19 -10.31
N ASP A 104 -1.65 -11.61 -11.36
CA ASP A 104 -1.01 -10.47 -12.03
C ASP A 104 -1.34 -9.14 -11.33
N PRO A 105 -0.34 -8.46 -10.75
CA PRO A 105 -0.54 -7.19 -10.06
C PRO A 105 -1.11 -6.08 -10.96
N GLY A 106 -0.74 -6.07 -12.24
CA GLY A 106 -1.21 -5.09 -13.20
C GLY A 106 -2.71 -5.20 -13.43
N ASN A 107 -3.19 -6.42 -13.67
CA ASN A 107 -4.61 -6.70 -13.88
C ASN A 107 -5.44 -6.41 -12.63
N ILE A 108 -4.98 -6.85 -11.45
CA ILE A 108 -5.68 -6.59 -10.19
C ILE A 108 -5.76 -5.08 -9.92
N GLY A 109 -4.67 -4.34 -10.12
CA GLY A 109 -4.68 -2.90 -9.91
C GLY A 109 -5.66 -2.18 -10.83
N THR A 110 -5.74 -2.59 -12.10
CA THR A 110 -6.72 -2.06 -13.05
C THR A 110 -8.14 -2.37 -12.61
N LEU A 111 -8.42 -3.61 -12.18
CA LEU A 111 -9.74 -4.01 -11.69
C LEU A 111 -10.16 -3.21 -10.45
N ILE A 112 -9.27 -3.01 -9.48
CA ILE A 112 -9.56 -2.22 -8.26
C ILE A 112 -9.82 -0.75 -8.62
N ARG A 113 -9.04 -0.15 -9.51
CA ARG A 113 -9.29 1.23 -9.98
C ARG A 113 -10.64 1.35 -10.69
N THR A 114 -10.96 0.39 -11.56
CA THR A 114 -12.25 0.34 -12.27
C THR A 114 -13.39 0.17 -11.27
N ALA A 115 -13.26 -0.73 -10.31
CA ALA A 115 -14.25 -0.93 -9.26
C ALA A 115 -14.55 0.37 -8.48
N LEU A 116 -13.51 1.12 -8.10
CA LEU A 116 -13.69 2.42 -7.45
C LEU A 116 -14.45 3.40 -8.36
N ALA A 117 -14.07 3.50 -9.64
CA ALA A 117 -14.71 4.41 -10.60
C ALA A 117 -16.19 4.08 -10.83
N PHE A 118 -16.56 2.80 -10.82
CA PHE A 118 -17.94 2.34 -10.98
C PHE A 118 -18.74 2.25 -9.66
N GLY A 119 -18.16 2.74 -8.56
CA GLY A 119 -18.84 2.82 -7.28
C GLY A 119 -19.10 1.46 -6.62
N ILE A 120 -18.23 0.48 -6.86
CA ILE A 120 -18.20 -0.76 -6.08
C ILE A 120 -17.85 -0.41 -4.63
N ASP A 121 -18.52 -1.03 -3.68
CA ASP A 121 -18.38 -0.70 -2.27
C ASP A 121 -17.21 -1.43 -1.61
N GLN A 122 -16.96 -2.68 -2.00
CA GLN A 122 -15.86 -3.50 -1.48
C GLN A 122 -15.26 -4.42 -2.55
N VAL A 123 -13.97 -4.69 -2.44
CA VAL A 123 -13.27 -5.73 -3.22
C VAL A 123 -12.88 -6.87 -2.29
N ILE A 124 -13.23 -8.08 -2.67
CA ILE A 124 -12.91 -9.29 -1.93
C ILE A 124 -11.90 -10.09 -2.76
N LEU A 125 -10.72 -10.32 -2.21
CA LEU A 125 -9.69 -11.13 -2.83
C LEU A 125 -9.66 -12.50 -2.15
N SER A 126 -9.57 -13.58 -2.94
CA SER A 126 -9.28 -14.89 -2.36
C SER A 126 -7.89 -14.90 -1.73
N ASN A 127 -7.67 -15.78 -0.76
CA ASN A 127 -6.38 -15.88 -0.05
C ASN A 127 -5.21 -16.21 -0.99
N GLU A 128 -5.50 -16.75 -2.15
CA GLU A 128 -4.56 -17.15 -3.19
C GLU A 128 -4.20 -15.99 -4.15
N CYS A 129 -4.90 -14.85 -4.07
CA CYS A 129 -4.52 -13.66 -4.84
C CYS A 129 -3.16 -13.10 -4.41
N VAL A 130 -2.54 -12.35 -5.32
CA VAL A 130 -1.30 -11.63 -5.00
C VAL A 130 -1.48 -10.74 -3.77
N ASP A 131 -0.42 -10.54 -3.02
CA ASP A 131 -0.41 -9.67 -1.85
C ASP A 131 -0.81 -8.23 -2.22
N LEU A 132 -1.85 -7.71 -1.57
CA LEU A 132 -2.40 -6.36 -1.80
C LEU A 132 -1.34 -5.26 -1.63
N TYR A 133 -0.37 -5.50 -0.75
CA TYR A 133 0.72 -4.57 -0.47
C TYR A 133 2.00 -4.90 -1.26
N ASN A 134 1.89 -5.70 -2.32
CA ASN A 134 2.96 -5.85 -3.30
C ASN A 134 3.22 -4.50 -3.97
N ASP A 135 4.47 -4.10 -4.08
CA ASP A 135 4.88 -2.78 -4.59
C ASP A 135 4.40 -2.52 -6.03
N LYS A 136 4.42 -3.55 -6.90
CA LYS A 136 3.90 -3.45 -8.27
C LYS A 136 2.38 -3.27 -8.28
N LEU A 137 1.67 -3.95 -7.37
CA LEU A 137 0.21 -3.80 -7.23
C LEU A 137 -0.14 -2.41 -6.68
N LEU A 138 0.55 -1.93 -5.65
CA LEU A 138 0.35 -0.59 -5.08
C LEU A 138 0.49 0.49 -6.16
N ARG A 139 1.54 0.42 -6.99
CA ARG A 139 1.68 1.34 -8.12
C ARG A 139 0.56 1.20 -9.16
N SER A 140 0.16 -0.02 -9.47
CA SER A 140 -0.93 -0.26 -10.43
C SER A 140 -2.29 0.26 -9.95
N MET A 141 -2.57 0.18 -8.65
CA MET A 141 -3.80 0.70 -8.04
C MET A 141 -3.87 2.23 -8.04
N GLN A 142 -2.76 2.94 -8.18
CA GLN A 142 -2.72 4.41 -8.22
C GLN A 142 -3.45 5.08 -7.04
N GLY A 143 -3.39 4.48 -5.85
CA GLY A 143 -4.04 5.00 -4.64
C GLY A 143 -5.50 4.57 -4.45
N ALA A 144 -6.11 3.81 -5.36
CA ALA A 144 -7.50 3.38 -5.24
C ALA A 144 -7.79 2.62 -3.92
N HIS A 145 -6.82 1.86 -3.41
CA HIS A 145 -6.94 1.12 -2.16
C HIS A 145 -7.08 2.00 -0.90
N PHE A 146 -6.78 3.30 -0.99
CA PHE A 146 -7.06 4.25 0.08
C PHE A 146 -8.54 4.64 0.16
N HIS A 147 -9.28 4.49 -0.93
CA HIS A 147 -10.67 4.94 -1.07
C HIS A 147 -11.66 3.79 -1.20
N LEU A 148 -11.18 2.57 -1.46
CA LEU A 148 -12.00 1.38 -1.64
C LEU A 148 -11.56 0.29 -0.67
N SER A 149 -12.50 -0.25 0.10
CA SER A 149 -12.21 -1.34 1.03
C SER A 149 -11.85 -2.61 0.26
N CYS A 150 -10.60 -3.06 0.42
CA CYS A 150 -10.12 -4.33 -0.12
C CYS A 150 -9.83 -5.28 1.05
N LEU A 151 -10.37 -6.48 1.03
CA LEU A 151 -10.18 -7.48 2.08
C LEU A 151 -9.92 -8.87 1.48
N TYR A 152 -9.20 -9.70 2.22
CA TYR A 152 -9.04 -11.10 1.88
C TYR A 152 -10.12 -11.94 2.54
N GLY A 153 -10.55 -13.00 1.86
CA GLY A 153 -11.52 -13.93 2.40
C GLY A 153 -11.44 -15.32 1.79
N ASP A 154 -11.86 -16.31 2.57
CA ASP A 154 -12.16 -17.63 2.05
C ASP A 154 -13.51 -17.55 1.34
N LEU A 155 -13.49 -17.53 0.00
CA LEU A 155 -14.70 -17.34 -0.82
C LEU A 155 -15.73 -18.45 -0.58
N LYS A 156 -15.29 -19.69 -0.32
CA LYS A 156 -16.19 -20.79 -0.01
C LYS A 156 -16.98 -20.52 1.26
N LYS A 157 -16.30 -20.04 2.31
CA LYS A 157 -16.97 -19.70 3.58
C LYS A 157 -17.86 -18.47 3.47
N LEU A 158 -17.49 -17.51 2.63
CA LEU A 158 -18.24 -16.27 2.47
C LEU A 158 -19.55 -16.44 1.68
N PHE A 159 -19.59 -17.40 0.74
CA PHE A 159 -20.70 -17.58 -0.20
C PHE A 159 -21.40 -18.93 -0.12
N LEU A 160 -21.07 -19.78 0.83
CA LEU A 160 -21.80 -21.01 1.15
C LEU A 160 -22.86 -20.81 2.26
N LEU A 161 -23.21 -19.59 2.51
CA LEU A 161 -24.30 -19.23 3.44
C LEU A 161 -25.66 -19.45 2.80
#